data_e55798ea446cb97b0317de25e790fc43
#
_entry.id   e55798ea446cb97b0317de25e790fc43
#
_cell.length_a   1.000
_cell.length_b   1.000
_cell.length_c   1.000
_cell.angle_alpha   90.00
_cell.angle_beta   90.00
_cell.angle_gamma   90.00
#
_symmetry.space_group_name_H-M   'P 1'
#
loop_
_entity.id
_entity.type
_entity.pdbx_description
1 polymer ?
#
loop_
_entity_poly.entity_id
_entity_poly.type
_entity_poly.pdbx_seq_one_letter_code
_entity_poly.pdbx_strand_id
1 'polypeptide(L)'
;SLHLQTECYLKKKLYTMKTEVILSALEAKHPGEKEYLQAVKEVLLSIEEVYNQHPEFEKAKIIERLVEPERIFTFRVPWVDDKGEIQVNLGYRVQFNNAIGPYKGGIRFHPSVNLSILKFLGFEQTFKNALTTLPMGGGKGGSDFAPRGKSDAEIMRFCQAFILELWRNLGPDRDVPAGDIGVGGREVGYMYGMYKKLARENTGTFTGKGMEFGGSILRPEATGFGALYFVNQMLETHGIDIKG
;
A
#
# COMPACT_ATOMS: atom_id res chain seq x y z
N SER A 1 -34.67 29.28 -20.92
CA SER A 1 -34.31 28.02 -21.38
C SER A 1 -32.90 27.89 -21.96
N LEU A 2 -32.46 28.70 -22.92
CA LEU A 2 -31.07 28.66 -23.44
C LEU A 2 -30.06 29.08 -22.36
N HIS A 3 -30.38 30.02 -21.52
CA HIS A 3 -29.54 30.48 -20.41
C HIS A 3 -29.31 29.38 -19.36
N LEU A 4 -30.33 28.61 -19.03
CA LEU A 4 -30.22 27.47 -18.10
C LEU A 4 -29.38 26.31 -18.67
N GLN A 5 -29.47 26.08 -20.00
CA GLN A 5 -28.64 25.07 -20.66
C GLN A 5 -27.16 25.50 -20.74
N THR A 6 -26.91 26.80 -20.97
CA THR A 6 -25.55 27.36 -21.00
C THR A 6 -24.92 27.37 -19.60
N GLU A 7 -25.69 27.74 -18.56
CA GLU A 7 -25.20 27.64 -17.16
C GLU A 7 -24.95 26.22 -16.72
N CYS A 8 -25.80 25.26 -17.10
CA CYS A 8 -25.60 23.84 -16.82
C CYS A 8 -24.38 23.29 -17.56
N TYR A 9 -24.16 23.69 -18.80
CA TYR A 9 -23.01 23.31 -19.62
C TYR A 9 -21.69 23.90 -19.06
N LEU A 10 -21.71 25.19 -18.67
CA LEU A 10 -20.58 25.87 -18.05
C LEU A 10 -20.27 25.29 -16.66
N LYS A 11 -21.28 24.95 -15.86
CA LYS A 11 -21.09 24.25 -14.57
C LYS A 11 -20.53 22.84 -14.77
N LYS A 12 -21.00 22.09 -15.77
CA LYS A 12 -20.41 20.78 -16.11
C LYS A 12 -18.93 20.88 -16.50
N LYS A 13 -18.55 21.90 -17.26
CA LYS A 13 -17.16 22.12 -17.71
C LYS A 13 -16.22 22.57 -16.58
N LEU A 14 -16.76 23.18 -15.51
CA LEU A 14 -16.01 23.59 -14.31
C LEU A 14 -15.69 22.43 -13.34
N TYR A 15 -16.43 21.33 -13.42
CA TYR A 15 -16.34 20.19 -12.50
C TYR A 15 -15.93 18.90 -13.18
N THR A 16 -15.22 18.98 -14.30
CA THR A 16 -14.72 17.80 -15.00
C THR A 16 -13.29 17.52 -14.54
N MET A 17 -13.03 16.32 -14.09
CA MET A 17 -11.66 15.85 -13.78
C MET A 17 -10.81 16.02 -15.05
N LYS A 18 -9.66 16.64 -14.88
CA LYS A 18 -8.65 16.76 -15.93
C LYS A 18 -7.42 16.00 -15.47
N THR A 19 -7.42 14.71 -15.74
CA THR A 19 -6.34 13.78 -15.34
C THR A 19 -4.95 14.35 -15.65
N GLU A 20 -4.76 14.92 -16.85
CA GLU A 20 -3.48 15.50 -17.25
C GLU A 20 -3.04 16.70 -16.38
N VAL A 21 -3.97 17.54 -15.97
CA VAL A 21 -3.67 18.70 -15.09
C VAL A 21 -3.26 18.22 -13.71
N ILE A 22 -3.96 17.22 -13.17
CA ILE A 22 -3.64 16.62 -11.87
C ILE A 22 -2.27 15.96 -11.93
N LEU A 23 -2.00 15.18 -12.98
CA LEU A 23 -0.71 14.52 -13.16
C LEU A 23 0.44 15.51 -13.30
N SER A 24 0.28 16.57 -14.09
CA SER A 24 1.31 17.60 -14.23
C SER A 24 1.61 18.31 -12.91
N ALA A 25 0.58 18.60 -12.12
CA ALA A 25 0.75 19.19 -10.79
C ALA A 25 1.44 18.22 -9.81
N LEU A 26 1.10 16.93 -9.90
CA LEU A 26 1.69 15.89 -9.06
C LEU A 26 3.16 15.64 -9.45
N GLU A 27 3.48 15.61 -10.73
CA GLU A 27 4.86 15.46 -11.22
C GLU A 27 5.76 16.63 -10.78
N ALA A 28 5.22 17.85 -10.79
CA ALA A 28 5.94 19.02 -10.29
C ALA A 28 6.26 18.92 -8.79
N LYS A 29 5.40 18.28 -8.00
CA LYS A 29 5.61 18.05 -6.56
C LYS A 29 6.54 16.85 -6.28
N HIS A 30 6.49 15.83 -7.12
CA HIS A 30 7.18 14.54 -6.92
C HIS A 30 8.06 14.19 -8.13
N PRO A 31 9.05 15.03 -8.46
CA PRO A 31 9.90 14.83 -9.63
C PRO A 31 10.69 13.52 -9.52
N GLY A 32 10.65 12.70 -10.58
CA GLY A 32 11.40 11.44 -10.65
C GLY A 32 10.71 10.22 -10.03
N GLU A 33 9.54 10.36 -9.43
CA GLU A 33 8.77 9.24 -8.87
C GLU A 33 7.93 8.54 -9.97
N LYS A 34 8.59 7.94 -10.95
CA LYS A 34 7.97 7.41 -12.18
C LYS A 34 6.94 6.33 -11.92
N GLU A 35 7.23 5.37 -11.05
CA GLU A 35 6.35 4.26 -10.72
C GLU A 35 5.06 4.76 -10.06
N TYR A 36 5.20 5.74 -9.17
CA TYR A 36 4.06 6.35 -8.50
C TYR A 36 3.17 7.14 -9.47
N LEU A 37 3.78 7.99 -10.31
CA LEU A 37 3.05 8.81 -11.28
C LEU A 37 2.33 7.95 -12.32
N GLN A 38 2.94 6.85 -12.76
CA GLN A 38 2.32 5.90 -13.68
C GLN A 38 1.09 5.24 -13.05
N ALA A 39 1.18 4.72 -11.83
CA ALA A 39 0.07 4.09 -11.15
C ALA A 39 -1.10 5.07 -10.93
N VAL A 40 -0.80 6.31 -10.54
CA VAL A 40 -1.83 7.35 -10.42
C VAL A 40 -2.52 7.60 -11.77
N LYS A 41 -1.75 7.73 -12.85
CA LYS A 41 -2.31 7.93 -14.20
C LYS A 41 -3.28 6.82 -14.60
N GLU A 42 -2.88 5.57 -14.43
CA GLU A 42 -3.69 4.40 -14.80
C GLU A 42 -5.02 4.36 -14.04
N VAL A 43 -4.97 4.58 -12.73
CA VAL A 43 -6.18 4.60 -11.91
C VAL A 43 -7.07 5.78 -12.26
N LEU A 44 -6.54 7.00 -12.37
CA LEU A 44 -7.35 8.17 -12.69
C LEU A 44 -8.05 8.03 -14.04
N LEU A 45 -7.38 7.52 -15.06
CA LEU A 45 -8.00 7.26 -16.37
C LEU A 45 -9.13 6.23 -16.28
N SER A 46 -9.00 5.23 -15.39
CA SER A 46 -10.03 4.20 -15.23
C SER A 46 -11.29 4.68 -14.51
N ILE A 47 -11.18 5.70 -13.65
CA ILE A 47 -12.31 6.22 -12.86
C ILE A 47 -12.88 7.55 -13.38
N GLU A 48 -12.25 8.15 -14.39
CA GLU A 48 -12.59 9.51 -14.87
C GLU A 48 -14.05 9.65 -15.28
N GLU A 49 -14.59 8.69 -16.00
CA GLU A 49 -15.97 8.71 -16.45
C GLU A 49 -16.95 8.74 -15.26
N VAL A 50 -16.76 7.85 -14.30
CA VAL A 50 -17.62 7.76 -13.10
C VAL A 50 -17.46 9.01 -12.25
N TYR A 51 -16.22 9.48 -12.05
CA TYR A 51 -15.96 10.68 -11.27
C TYR A 51 -16.69 11.92 -11.84
N ASN A 52 -16.69 12.05 -13.17
CA ASN A 52 -17.33 13.19 -13.85
C ASN A 52 -18.87 13.19 -13.77
N GLN A 53 -19.48 12.08 -13.35
CA GLN A 53 -20.90 11.99 -13.06
C GLN A 53 -21.25 12.53 -11.66
N HIS A 54 -20.22 12.76 -10.80
CA HIS A 54 -20.34 13.15 -9.40
C HIS A 54 -19.66 14.50 -9.11
N PRO A 55 -20.28 15.65 -9.47
CA PRO A 55 -19.67 16.96 -9.25
C PRO A 55 -19.38 17.28 -7.77
N GLU A 56 -20.03 16.60 -6.83
CA GLU A 56 -19.74 16.69 -5.41
C GLU A 56 -18.33 16.17 -5.07
N PHE A 57 -17.78 15.25 -5.83
CA PHE A 57 -16.41 14.73 -5.62
C PHE A 57 -15.35 15.79 -5.92
N GLU A 58 -15.53 16.54 -7.01
CA GLU A 58 -14.64 17.65 -7.36
C GLU A 58 -14.72 18.77 -6.32
N LYS A 59 -15.92 19.09 -5.84
CA LYS A 59 -16.13 20.08 -4.78
C LYS A 59 -15.44 19.67 -3.47
N ALA A 60 -15.41 18.37 -3.17
CA ALA A 60 -14.76 17.81 -1.98
C ALA A 60 -13.26 17.54 -2.17
N LYS A 61 -12.70 17.83 -3.35
CA LYS A 61 -11.29 17.60 -3.69
C LYS A 61 -10.86 16.16 -3.45
N ILE A 62 -11.71 15.21 -3.86
CA ILE A 62 -11.50 13.79 -3.59
C ILE A 62 -10.22 13.29 -4.27
N ILE A 63 -9.98 13.64 -5.53
CA ILE A 63 -8.79 13.18 -6.26
C ILE A 63 -7.51 13.75 -5.66
N GLU A 64 -7.46 15.05 -5.37
CA GLU A 64 -6.27 15.67 -4.79
C GLU A 64 -5.92 15.07 -3.42
N ARG A 65 -6.91 14.58 -2.69
CA ARG A 65 -6.74 13.87 -1.42
C ARG A 65 -6.36 12.40 -1.60
N LEU A 66 -6.84 11.76 -2.67
CA LEU A 66 -6.53 10.35 -2.97
C LEU A 66 -5.15 10.16 -3.56
N VAL A 67 -4.61 11.14 -4.27
CA VAL A 67 -3.29 11.05 -4.90
C VAL A 67 -2.14 11.54 -4.01
N GLU A 68 -2.40 11.89 -2.78
CA GLU A 68 -1.34 12.27 -1.82
C GLU A 68 -1.42 11.37 -0.58
N PRO A 69 -0.32 10.76 -0.15
CA PRO A 69 -0.32 9.99 1.08
C PRO A 69 -0.52 10.90 2.29
N GLU A 70 -1.25 10.42 3.30
CA GLU A 70 -1.49 11.18 4.52
C GLU A 70 -0.21 11.37 5.35
N ARG A 71 0.65 10.33 5.42
CA ARG A 71 1.93 10.36 6.14
C ARG A 71 2.95 9.47 5.51
N ILE A 72 4.20 9.89 5.56
CA ILE A 72 5.36 9.11 5.14
C ILE A 72 6.39 9.14 6.28
N PHE A 73 6.83 7.96 6.68
CA PHE A 73 7.95 7.79 7.58
C PHE A 73 9.15 7.26 6.81
N THR A 74 10.28 7.95 6.90
CA THR A 74 11.55 7.52 6.35
C THR A 74 12.56 7.50 7.51
N PHE A 75 13.25 6.39 7.69
CA PHE A 75 14.16 6.21 8.82
C PHE A 75 15.34 5.33 8.45
N ARG A 76 16.45 5.50 9.18
CA ARG A 76 17.62 4.62 9.07
C ARG A 76 17.40 3.37 9.91
N VAL A 77 17.89 2.25 9.41
CA VAL A 77 17.84 0.96 10.11
C VAL A 77 19.27 0.45 10.25
N PRO A 78 20.01 0.84 11.30
CA PRO A 78 21.32 0.26 11.59
C PRO A 78 21.13 -1.13 12.24
N TRP A 79 21.89 -2.10 11.76
CA TRP A 79 21.89 -3.47 12.31
C TRP A 79 23.26 -4.12 12.17
N VAL A 80 23.52 -5.20 12.90
CA VAL A 80 24.81 -5.89 12.92
C VAL A 80 24.69 -7.21 12.18
N ASP A 81 25.58 -7.45 11.23
CA ASP A 81 25.68 -8.72 10.49
C ASP A 81 26.36 -9.84 11.30
N ASP A 82 26.49 -11.02 10.72
CA ASP A 82 27.10 -12.18 11.38
C ASP A 82 28.63 -12.05 11.56
N LYS A 83 29.25 -11.09 10.87
CA LYS A 83 30.67 -10.75 11.05
C LYS A 83 30.92 -9.75 12.14
N GLY A 84 29.86 -9.19 12.73
CA GLY A 84 29.94 -8.11 13.73
C GLY A 84 30.06 -6.73 13.11
N GLU A 85 29.86 -6.58 11.79
CA GLU A 85 29.93 -5.30 11.09
C GLU A 85 28.59 -4.59 11.12
N ILE A 86 28.62 -3.26 11.25
CA ILE A 86 27.42 -2.41 11.23
C ILE A 86 27.00 -2.17 9.78
N GLN A 87 25.78 -2.57 9.49
CA GLN A 87 25.09 -2.33 8.22
C GLN A 87 24.02 -1.25 8.43
N VAL A 88 23.73 -0.46 7.38
CA VAL A 88 22.72 0.59 7.42
C VAL A 88 21.83 0.49 6.19
N ASN A 89 20.54 0.32 6.42
CA ASN A 89 19.51 0.34 5.38
C ASN A 89 18.54 1.51 5.60
N LEU A 90 17.77 1.85 4.58
CA LEU A 90 16.64 2.78 4.69
C LEU A 90 15.34 2.01 4.90
N GLY A 91 14.56 2.45 5.85
CA GLY A 91 13.21 1.96 6.11
C GLY A 91 12.16 3.00 5.78
N TYR A 92 11.00 2.55 5.34
CA TYR A 92 9.87 3.39 4.96
C TYR A 92 8.55 2.82 5.47
N ARG A 93 7.60 3.70 5.80
CA ARG A 93 6.19 3.37 5.92
C ARG A 93 5.36 4.50 5.35
N VAL A 94 4.57 4.20 4.33
CA VAL A 94 3.60 5.10 3.72
C VAL A 94 2.23 4.75 4.30
N GLN A 95 1.70 5.62 5.12
CA GLN A 95 0.32 5.61 5.59
C GLN A 95 -0.48 6.41 4.56
N PHE A 96 -1.05 5.69 3.58
CA PHE A 96 -1.53 6.35 2.38
C PHE A 96 -2.90 6.98 2.59
N ASN A 97 -3.88 6.20 3.06
CA ASN A 97 -5.23 6.69 3.28
C ASN A 97 -5.95 5.86 4.34
N ASN A 98 -6.59 6.51 5.31
CA ASN A 98 -7.36 5.86 6.38
C ASN A 98 -8.85 6.24 6.39
N ALA A 99 -9.37 6.77 5.30
CA ALA A 99 -10.75 7.28 5.24
C ALA A 99 -11.81 6.21 5.59
N ILE A 100 -11.54 4.95 5.27
CA ILE A 100 -12.48 3.82 5.52
C ILE A 100 -12.03 2.85 6.60
N GLY A 101 -10.87 3.05 7.21
CA GLY A 101 -10.35 2.19 8.28
C GLY A 101 -8.85 2.35 8.48
N PRO A 102 -8.24 1.58 9.42
CA PRO A 102 -6.82 1.65 9.70
C PRO A 102 -5.98 1.44 8.43
N TYR A 103 -4.81 2.07 8.39
CA TYR A 103 -3.87 1.78 7.30
C TYR A 103 -3.54 0.30 7.27
N LYS A 104 -3.63 -0.33 6.11
CA LYS A 104 -3.42 -1.77 5.94
C LYS A 104 -2.60 -2.04 4.69
N GLY A 105 -1.51 -2.78 4.85
CA GLY A 105 -0.69 -3.22 3.72
C GLY A 105 0.65 -3.79 4.14
N GLY A 106 1.30 -4.50 3.21
CA GLY A 106 2.51 -5.28 3.44
C GLY A 106 3.77 -4.43 3.71
N ILE A 107 4.80 -5.12 4.18
CA ILE A 107 6.17 -4.64 4.26
C ILE A 107 6.99 -5.44 3.26
N ARG A 108 7.74 -4.76 2.38
CA ARG A 108 8.60 -5.36 1.36
C ARG A 108 10.07 -5.19 1.72
N PHE A 109 10.83 -6.30 1.72
CA PHE A 109 12.28 -6.26 1.83
C PHE A 109 12.91 -6.70 0.50
N HIS A 110 13.42 -5.72 -0.24
CA HIS A 110 14.06 -5.97 -1.52
C HIS A 110 15.00 -4.80 -1.88
N PRO A 111 16.16 -5.05 -2.50
CA PRO A 111 17.12 -3.98 -2.85
C PRO A 111 16.56 -2.87 -3.73
N SER A 112 15.51 -3.14 -4.51
CA SER A 112 14.87 -2.13 -5.37
C SER A 112 13.93 -1.20 -4.63
N VAL A 113 13.65 -1.43 -3.33
CA VAL A 113 12.70 -0.61 -2.58
C VAL A 113 13.20 0.83 -2.47
N ASN A 114 12.34 1.75 -2.88
CA ASN A 114 12.50 3.18 -2.73
C ASN A 114 11.15 3.83 -2.44
N LEU A 115 11.13 5.12 -2.19
CA LEU A 115 9.91 5.82 -1.81
C LEU A 115 8.85 5.83 -2.93
N SER A 116 9.25 6.00 -4.19
CA SER A 116 8.34 5.97 -5.35
C SER A 116 7.57 4.64 -5.43
N ILE A 117 8.29 3.52 -5.30
CA ILE A 117 7.70 2.16 -5.28
C ILE A 117 6.71 2.02 -4.12
N LEU A 118 7.06 2.48 -2.92
CA LEU A 118 6.16 2.33 -1.77
C LEU A 118 4.96 3.26 -1.82
N LYS A 119 5.08 4.43 -2.44
CA LYS A 119 3.95 5.32 -2.71
C LYS A 119 2.99 4.69 -3.71
N PHE A 120 3.48 4.16 -4.84
CA PHE A 120 2.58 3.51 -5.79
C PHE A 120 1.87 2.30 -5.18
N LEU A 121 2.61 1.47 -4.45
CA LEU A 121 2.02 0.31 -3.79
C LEU A 121 1.01 0.68 -2.70
N GLY A 122 1.25 1.76 -1.95
CA GLY A 122 0.32 2.27 -0.95
C GLY A 122 -0.95 2.87 -1.58
N PHE A 123 -0.80 3.56 -2.71
CA PHE A 123 -1.89 4.07 -3.51
C PHE A 123 -2.78 2.95 -4.04
N GLU A 124 -2.21 1.97 -4.73
CA GLU A 124 -2.95 0.80 -5.22
C GLU A 124 -3.59 -0.02 -4.09
N GLN A 125 -2.89 -0.15 -2.95
CA GLN A 125 -3.41 -0.86 -1.78
C GLN A 125 -4.67 -0.20 -1.23
N THR A 126 -4.79 1.12 -1.32
CA THR A 126 -5.99 1.87 -0.91
C THR A 126 -7.21 1.42 -1.72
N PHE A 127 -7.10 1.34 -3.03
CA PHE A 127 -8.18 0.88 -3.91
C PHE A 127 -8.43 -0.62 -3.76
N LYS A 128 -7.37 -1.43 -3.70
CA LYS A 128 -7.47 -2.88 -3.48
C LYS A 128 -8.28 -3.19 -2.22
N ASN A 129 -7.98 -2.51 -1.11
CA ASN A 129 -8.68 -2.72 0.15
C ASN A 129 -10.14 -2.24 0.08
N ALA A 130 -10.39 -1.09 -0.56
CA ALA A 130 -11.75 -0.56 -0.75
C ALA A 130 -12.65 -1.54 -1.52
N LEU A 131 -12.12 -2.22 -2.54
CA LEU A 131 -12.85 -3.21 -3.33
C LEU A 131 -13.25 -4.46 -2.54
N THR A 132 -12.65 -4.71 -1.38
CA THR A 132 -13.08 -5.81 -0.48
C THR A 132 -14.35 -5.51 0.30
N THR A 133 -14.82 -4.26 0.30
CA THR A 133 -15.93 -3.74 1.13
C THR A 133 -15.66 -3.77 2.65
N LEU A 134 -14.48 -4.21 3.08
CA LEU A 134 -14.09 -4.22 4.49
C LEU A 134 -13.53 -2.85 4.91
N PRO A 135 -13.65 -2.48 6.20
CA PRO A 135 -13.19 -1.19 6.72
C PRO A 135 -11.66 -1.16 6.90
N MET A 136 -10.94 -1.17 5.80
CA MET A 136 -9.47 -1.13 5.75
C MET A 136 -9.00 -0.01 4.85
N GLY A 137 -8.15 0.86 5.38
CA GLY A 137 -7.40 1.86 4.61
C GLY A 137 -6.24 1.26 3.83
N GLY A 138 -5.40 2.11 3.25
CA GLY A 138 -4.22 1.71 2.48
C GLY A 138 -2.92 2.16 3.14
N GLY A 139 -1.94 1.28 3.14
CA GLY A 139 -0.58 1.57 3.58
C GLY A 139 0.43 0.61 2.99
N LYS A 140 1.69 1.01 2.94
CA LYS A 140 2.78 0.16 2.45
C LYS A 140 4.08 0.52 3.16
N GLY A 141 4.87 -0.49 3.51
CA GLY A 141 6.19 -0.28 4.08
C GLY A 141 7.24 -1.11 3.36
N GLY A 142 8.49 -0.86 3.72
CA GLY A 142 9.59 -1.65 3.18
C GLY A 142 10.96 -1.07 3.50
N SER A 143 11.95 -1.79 2.99
CA SER A 143 13.36 -1.41 3.08
C SER A 143 14.11 -1.95 1.88
N ASP A 144 15.22 -1.28 1.53
CA ASP A 144 16.21 -1.75 0.56
C ASP A 144 17.04 -2.95 1.06
N PHE A 145 16.71 -3.49 2.21
CA PHE A 145 17.31 -4.70 2.78
C PHE A 145 17.07 -5.92 1.88
N ALA A 146 18.13 -6.67 1.60
CA ALA A 146 18.08 -7.92 0.83
C ALA A 146 18.11 -9.13 1.76
N PRO A 147 17.00 -9.83 2.03
CA PRO A 147 16.98 -10.97 2.94
C PRO A 147 17.61 -12.24 2.33
N ARG A 148 17.68 -12.33 0.99
CA ARG A 148 18.25 -13.49 0.31
C ARG A 148 19.74 -13.65 0.64
N GLY A 149 20.12 -14.84 1.12
CA GLY A 149 21.50 -15.17 1.49
C GLY A 149 21.92 -14.70 2.89
N LYS A 150 20.99 -14.09 3.65
CA LYS A 150 21.19 -13.74 5.04
C LYS A 150 20.81 -14.90 5.97
N SER A 151 21.49 -14.99 7.12
CA SER A 151 21.12 -15.94 8.16
C SER A 151 19.80 -15.54 8.84
N ASP A 152 19.14 -16.49 9.51
CA ASP A 152 17.97 -16.21 10.33
C ASP A 152 18.26 -15.18 11.43
N ALA A 153 19.46 -15.24 12.00
CA ALA A 153 19.91 -14.31 13.03
C ALA A 153 20.09 -12.88 12.48
N GLU A 154 20.65 -12.72 11.29
CA GLU A 154 20.76 -11.44 10.60
C GLU A 154 19.36 -10.85 10.29
N ILE A 155 18.47 -11.66 9.72
CA ILE A 155 17.10 -11.26 9.40
C ILE A 155 16.35 -10.87 10.67
N MET A 156 16.49 -11.62 11.75
CA MET A 156 15.88 -11.28 13.04
C MET A 156 16.38 -9.93 13.56
N ARG A 157 17.70 -9.71 13.57
CA ARG A 157 18.28 -8.43 14.02
C ARG A 157 17.78 -7.26 13.17
N PHE A 158 17.73 -7.45 11.84
CA PHE A 158 17.20 -6.42 10.95
C PHE A 158 15.72 -6.14 11.24
N CYS A 159 14.86 -7.15 11.34
CA CYS A 159 13.44 -7.00 11.66
C CYS A 159 13.21 -6.26 12.98
N GLN A 160 14.01 -6.59 14.00
CA GLN A 160 13.96 -5.93 15.30
C GLN A 160 14.37 -4.45 15.19
N ALA A 161 15.45 -4.14 14.49
CA ALA A 161 15.91 -2.77 14.27
C ALA A 161 14.87 -1.96 13.45
N PHE A 162 14.27 -2.56 12.43
CA PHE A 162 13.22 -1.92 11.62
C PHE A 162 11.99 -1.55 12.47
N ILE A 163 11.53 -2.45 13.33
CA ILE A 163 10.38 -2.21 14.19
C ILE A 163 10.69 -1.24 15.33
N LEU A 164 11.93 -1.19 15.82
CA LEU A 164 12.34 -0.22 16.82
C LEU A 164 12.05 1.23 16.38
N GLU A 165 12.23 1.51 15.11
CA GLU A 165 11.93 2.84 14.53
C GLU A 165 10.43 3.06 14.28
N LEU A 166 9.69 2.00 13.93
CA LEU A 166 8.33 2.13 13.40
C LEU A 166 7.21 1.88 14.43
N TRP A 167 7.46 1.16 15.52
CA TRP A 167 6.42 0.60 16.40
C TRP A 167 5.39 1.60 16.94
N ARG A 168 5.79 2.86 17.21
CA ARG A 168 4.88 3.90 17.73
C ARG A 168 3.79 4.29 16.74
N ASN A 169 4.02 4.03 15.46
CA ASN A 169 3.09 4.37 14.37
C ASN A 169 2.19 3.19 13.99
N LEU A 170 2.42 2.02 14.58
CA LEU A 170 1.62 0.80 14.35
C LEU A 170 0.55 0.62 15.44
N GLY A 171 -0.41 -0.21 15.18
CA GLY A 171 -1.47 -0.57 16.13
C GLY A 171 -2.69 -1.15 15.41
N PRO A 172 -3.56 -1.92 16.12
CA PRO A 172 -4.70 -2.60 15.51
C PRO A 172 -5.72 -1.63 14.88
N ASP A 173 -5.87 -0.43 15.48
CA ASP A 173 -6.82 0.59 15.03
C ASP A 173 -6.12 1.76 14.31
N ARG A 174 -4.82 1.65 14.06
CA ARG A 174 -4.01 2.71 13.45
C ARG A 174 -3.39 2.26 12.14
N ASP A 175 -2.51 1.29 12.22
CA ASP A 175 -1.75 0.79 11.06
C ASP A 175 -1.36 -0.67 11.28
N VAL A 176 -1.86 -1.55 10.41
CA VAL A 176 -1.72 -3.00 10.50
C VAL A 176 -0.88 -3.51 9.33
N PRO A 177 0.43 -3.76 9.53
CA PRO A 177 1.29 -4.33 8.52
C PRO A 177 0.97 -5.80 8.20
N ALA A 178 1.55 -6.28 7.09
CA ALA A 178 1.50 -7.67 6.64
C ALA A 178 2.79 -8.06 5.93
N GLY A 179 2.87 -9.29 5.45
CA GLY A 179 3.93 -9.73 4.55
C GLY A 179 3.77 -9.19 3.13
N ASP A 180 4.88 -9.20 2.41
CA ASP A 180 5.01 -8.87 0.98
C ASP A 180 6.32 -9.53 0.45
N ILE A 181 6.84 -9.13 -0.70
CA ILE A 181 8.09 -9.66 -1.24
C ILE A 181 9.21 -9.56 -0.18
N GLY A 182 9.89 -10.68 0.05
CA GLY A 182 10.96 -10.79 1.04
C GLY A 182 10.51 -10.78 2.51
N VAL A 183 9.21 -10.80 2.78
CA VAL A 183 8.63 -10.82 4.12
C VAL A 183 7.55 -11.90 4.20
N GLY A 184 7.89 -13.03 4.74
CA GLY A 184 6.99 -14.16 5.02
C GLY A 184 6.62 -14.25 6.50
N GLY A 185 6.08 -15.41 6.89
CA GLY A 185 5.67 -15.68 8.27
C GLY A 185 6.81 -15.54 9.28
N ARG A 186 8.04 -15.90 8.91
CA ARG A 186 9.25 -15.74 9.73
C ARG A 186 9.51 -14.27 10.06
N GLU A 187 9.61 -13.42 9.04
CA GLU A 187 9.86 -11.99 9.20
C GLU A 187 8.73 -11.30 9.95
N VAL A 188 7.47 -11.65 9.64
CA VAL A 188 6.30 -11.16 10.38
C VAL A 188 6.38 -11.56 11.85
N GLY A 189 6.79 -12.80 12.16
CA GLY A 189 7.00 -13.27 13.52
C GLY A 189 8.06 -12.46 14.27
N TYR A 190 9.21 -12.20 13.65
CA TYR A 190 10.27 -11.38 14.25
C TYR A 190 9.82 -9.93 14.51
N MET A 191 9.15 -9.32 13.53
CA MET A 191 8.62 -7.96 13.67
C MET A 191 7.54 -7.87 14.74
N TYR A 192 6.60 -8.79 14.74
CA TYR A 192 5.52 -8.80 15.74
C TYR A 192 6.04 -9.06 17.15
N GLY A 193 7.00 -9.97 17.32
CA GLY A 193 7.65 -10.22 18.59
C GLY A 193 8.31 -8.97 19.18
N MET A 194 9.00 -8.19 18.34
CA MET A 194 9.59 -6.92 18.76
C MET A 194 8.53 -5.86 19.07
N TYR A 195 7.50 -5.72 18.22
CA TYR A 195 6.37 -4.83 18.47
C TYR A 195 5.70 -5.12 19.82
N LYS A 196 5.34 -6.38 20.06
CA LYS A 196 4.72 -6.83 21.31
C LYS A 196 5.56 -6.51 22.53
N LYS A 197 6.89 -6.66 22.44
CA LYS A 197 7.82 -6.34 23.51
C LYS A 197 7.85 -4.84 23.82
N LEU A 198 7.82 -3.98 22.80
CA LEU A 198 7.88 -2.52 22.93
C LEU A 198 6.56 -1.92 23.36
N ALA A 199 5.47 -2.31 22.69
CA ALA A 199 4.12 -1.83 22.95
C ALA A 199 3.49 -2.41 24.22
N ARG A 200 3.98 -3.58 24.68
CA ARG A 200 3.41 -4.36 25.79
C ARG A 200 1.94 -4.76 25.55
N GLU A 201 1.62 -5.06 24.29
CA GLU A 201 0.27 -5.39 23.83
C GLU A 201 0.25 -6.71 23.08
N ASN A 202 -0.82 -7.48 23.23
CA ASN A 202 -1.14 -8.66 22.45
C ASN A 202 -2.37 -8.38 21.58
N THR A 203 -2.18 -7.57 20.55
CA THR A 203 -3.27 -7.07 19.71
C THR A 203 -3.21 -7.62 18.29
N GLY A 204 -4.24 -7.30 17.49
CA GLY A 204 -4.34 -7.64 16.07
C GLY A 204 -3.37 -6.89 15.15
N THR A 205 -2.34 -6.24 15.67
CA THR A 205 -1.29 -5.62 14.87
C THR A 205 -0.51 -6.71 14.13
N PHE A 206 -0.25 -6.54 12.84
CA PHE A 206 0.24 -7.51 11.87
C PHE A 206 -0.75 -8.63 11.51
N THR A 207 -0.94 -8.85 10.23
CA THR A 207 -1.53 -10.07 9.66
C THR A 207 -0.43 -10.97 9.07
N GLY A 208 -0.73 -12.28 8.96
CA GLY A 208 0.25 -13.28 8.52
C GLY A 208 1.11 -13.85 9.64
N LYS A 209 0.74 -13.60 10.91
CA LYS A 209 1.34 -14.25 12.08
C LYS A 209 0.97 -15.73 12.12
N GLY A 210 1.85 -16.57 12.70
CA GLY A 210 1.51 -17.93 13.07
C GLY A 210 0.32 -17.97 14.05
N MET A 211 -0.41 -19.08 14.07
CA MET A 211 -1.58 -19.26 14.96
C MET A 211 -1.19 -19.16 16.44
N GLU A 212 0.01 -19.62 16.79
CA GLU A 212 0.60 -19.54 18.13
C GLU A 212 0.80 -18.09 18.62
N PHE A 213 0.81 -17.13 17.70
CA PHE A 213 0.93 -15.69 18.00
C PHE A 213 -0.40 -14.94 17.82
N GLY A 214 -1.52 -15.64 17.81
CA GLY A 214 -2.85 -15.06 17.61
C GLY A 214 -3.17 -14.75 16.14
N GLY A 215 -2.50 -15.42 15.21
CA GLY A 215 -2.81 -15.36 13.79
C GLY A 215 -4.05 -16.17 13.42
N SER A 216 -4.56 -15.94 12.21
CA SER A 216 -5.66 -16.71 11.61
C SER A 216 -5.10 -17.87 10.79
N ILE A 217 -5.94 -18.88 10.52
CA ILE A 217 -5.62 -19.92 9.55
C ILE A 217 -5.42 -19.25 8.19
N LEU A 218 -4.20 -19.36 7.68
CA LEU A 218 -3.82 -18.85 6.36
C LEU A 218 -3.99 -19.96 5.33
N ARG A 219 -4.53 -19.61 4.16
CA ARG A 219 -4.46 -20.45 2.97
C ARG A 219 -3.38 -19.88 2.05
N PRO A 220 -2.19 -20.46 1.99
CA PRO A 220 -1.10 -19.93 1.15
C PRO A 220 -1.49 -19.83 -0.33
N GLU A 221 -2.27 -20.78 -0.80
CA GLU A 221 -2.77 -20.87 -2.18
C GLU A 221 -3.90 -19.89 -2.54
N ALA A 222 -4.52 -19.23 -1.56
CA ALA A 222 -5.72 -18.42 -1.78
C ALA A 222 -5.51 -17.29 -2.80
N THR A 223 -4.36 -16.63 -2.78
CA THR A 223 -4.03 -15.57 -3.74
C THR A 223 -3.91 -16.11 -5.17
N GLY A 224 -3.27 -17.26 -5.35
CA GLY A 224 -3.13 -17.92 -6.66
C GLY A 224 -4.48 -18.37 -7.21
N PHE A 225 -5.28 -19.04 -6.41
CA PHE A 225 -6.64 -19.46 -6.83
C PHE A 225 -7.52 -18.25 -7.16
N GLY A 226 -7.48 -17.19 -6.34
CA GLY A 226 -8.24 -15.97 -6.61
C GLY A 226 -7.86 -15.33 -7.95
N ALA A 227 -6.59 -15.28 -8.28
CA ALA A 227 -6.10 -14.79 -9.57
C ALA A 227 -6.60 -15.68 -10.72
N LEU A 228 -6.55 -17.01 -10.59
CA LEU A 228 -7.06 -17.95 -11.62
C LEU A 228 -8.57 -17.81 -11.82
N TYR A 229 -9.36 -17.68 -10.76
CA TYR A 229 -10.80 -17.47 -10.87
C TYR A 229 -11.12 -16.18 -11.61
N PHE A 230 -10.39 -15.10 -11.30
CA PHE A 230 -10.55 -13.83 -12.00
C PHE A 230 -10.20 -13.94 -13.49
N VAL A 231 -9.07 -14.58 -13.83
CA VAL A 231 -8.66 -14.82 -15.21
C VAL A 231 -9.69 -15.65 -15.96
N ASN A 232 -10.19 -16.73 -15.37
CA ASN A 232 -11.23 -17.56 -16.00
C ASN A 232 -12.49 -16.73 -16.32
N GLN A 233 -12.96 -15.92 -15.35
CA GLN A 233 -14.14 -15.10 -15.56
C GLN A 233 -13.91 -14.03 -16.64
N MET A 234 -12.72 -13.46 -16.71
CA MET A 234 -12.33 -12.51 -17.76
C MET A 234 -12.34 -13.19 -19.14
N LEU A 235 -11.75 -14.38 -19.26
CA LEU A 235 -11.72 -15.14 -20.52
C LEU A 235 -13.13 -15.53 -20.98
N GLU A 236 -13.98 -16.04 -20.09
CA GLU A 236 -15.39 -16.35 -20.37
C GLU A 236 -16.14 -15.13 -20.92
N THR A 237 -15.92 -13.94 -20.35
CA THR A 237 -16.53 -12.69 -20.82
C THR A 237 -16.13 -12.33 -22.25
N HIS A 238 -14.94 -12.77 -22.69
CA HIS A 238 -14.45 -12.61 -24.05
C HIS A 238 -14.70 -13.82 -24.95
N GLY A 239 -15.43 -14.83 -24.47
CA GLY A 239 -15.71 -16.05 -25.23
C GLY A 239 -14.48 -16.93 -25.49
N ILE A 240 -13.45 -16.82 -24.66
CA ILE A 240 -12.19 -17.58 -24.76
C ILE A 240 -12.24 -18.74 -23.76
N ASP A 241 -12.06 -19.99 -24.25
CA ASP A 241 -11.90 -21.14 -23.36
C ASP A 241 -10.43 -21.33 -22.99
N ILE A 242 -10.14 -21.46 -21.68
CA ILE A 242 -8.78 -21.70 -21.17
C ILE A 242 -8.24 -23.09 -21.53
N LYS A 243 -9.10 -24.01 -21.93
CA LYS A 243 -8.70 -25.38 -22.32
C LYS A 243 -7.99 -25.45 -23.66
N GLY A 244 -7.73 -24.33 -24.32
CA GLY A 244 -6.84 -24.15 -25.46
C GLY A 244 -7.16 -25.05 -26.66
#